data_5258b0628af1aa84bffaca3150b0e009
#
_entry.id   5258b0628af1aa84bffaca3150b0e009
#
_cell.length_a   1.000
_cell.length_b   1.000
_cell.length_c   1.000
_cell.angle_alpha   90.00
_cell.angle_beta   90.00
_cell.angle_gamma   90.00
#
_symmetry.space_group_name_H-M   'P 1'
#
loop_
_entity.id
_entity.type
_entity.pdbx_description
1 polymer ?
#
loop_
_entity_poly.entity_id
_entity_poly.type
_entity_poly.pdbx_seq_one_letter_code
_entity_poly.pdbx_strand_id
1 'polypeptide(L)'
;MRDNAIVVPISALRRIFIMLIVVIGLILAILVVRTQLFRAGISTLFAPGAGELIDRNGYQAVFLVGGQVFFGKLQEQGDKYFALSEVFYLSVNEQTGQQLIKRGTELHAPKDPMIIPAAEILFIENLRDDGSVATAIRQFKAGQIPAATAPPITAAPAATPTAKPSGASPSPTR
;
A
#
# COMPACT_ATOMS: atom_id res chain seq x y z
N MET A 1 3.09 -15.61 -76.56
CA MET A 1 2.95 -15.50 -75.09
C MET A 1 4.04 -16.36 -74.48
N ARG A 2 5.03 -15.76 -73.75
CA ARG A 2 6.11 -16.51 -73.12
C ARG A 2 5.69 -16.66 -71.60
N ASP A 3 5.35 -17.88 -71.27
CA ASP A 3 5.09 -18.21 -69.84
C ASP A 3 6.45 -18.26 -69.12
N ASN A 4 6.76 -17.21 -68.37
CA ASN A 4 7.90 -17.21 -67.47
C ASN A 4 7.56 -18.04 -66.24
N ALA A 5 7.70 -19.35 -66.33
CA ALA A 5 7.65 -20.23 -65.17
C ALA A 5 8.85 -19.91 -64.24
N ILE A 6 8.62 -19.29 -63.13
CA ILE A 6 9.64 -19.02 -62.11
C ILE A 6 9.96 -20.38 -61.41
N VAL A 7 11.06 -20.99 -61.85
CA VAL A 7 11.57 -22.22 -61.20
C VAL A 7 12.31 -21.80 -59.95
N VAL A 8 11.66 -21.85 -58.80
CA VAL A 8 12.31 -21.59 -57.50
C VAL A 8 13.11 -22.86 -57.10
N PRO A 9 14.44 -22.78 -56.93
CA PRO A 9 15.25 -23.90 -56.57
C PRO A 9 14.87 -24.38 -55.15
N ILE A 10 14.72 -25.69 -54.93
CA ILE A 10 14.34 -26.34 -53.66
C ILE A 10 15.23 -25.87 -52.50
N SER A 11 16.50 -25.59 -52.76
CA SER A 11 17.43 -25.02 -51.76
C SER A 11 17.05 -23.62 -51.29
N ALA A 12 16.48 -22.79 -52.15
CA ALA A 12 15.99 -21.45 -51.76
C ALA A 12 14.70 -21.58 -50.89
N LEU A 13 13.80 -22.48 -51.25
CA LEU A 13 12.58 -22.74 -50.52
C LEU A 13 12.90 -23.24 -49.10
N ARG A 14 13.88 -24.15 -48.96
CA ARG A 14 14.35 -24.63 -47.65
C ARG A 14 14.95 -23.51 -46.79
N ARG A 15 15.71 -22.61 -47.35
CA ARG A 15 16.27 -21.43 -46.63
C ARG A 15 15.18 -20.49 -46.15
N ILE A 16 14.19 -20.20 -47.00
CA ILE A 16 13.05 -19.35 -46.66
C ILE A 16 12.25 -19.99 -45.51
N PHE A 17 12.02 -21.32 -45.56
CA PHE A 17 11.31 -22.03 -44.51
C PHE A 17 12.05 -22.02 -43.20
N ILE A 18 13.38 -22.21 -43.19
CA ILE A 18 14.20 -22.11 -41.97
C ILE A 18 14.17 -20.67 -41.44
N MET A 19 14.29 -19.65 -42.27
CA MET A 19 14.17 -18.26 -41.81
C MET A 19 12.81 -17.96 -41.20
N LEU A 20 11.73 -18.47 -41.79
CA LEU A 20 10.38 -18.27 -41.27
C LEU A 20 10.22 -18.91 -39.86
N ILE A 21 10.75 -20.12 -39.63
CA ILE A 21 10.74 -20.78 -38.35
C ILE A 21 11.54 -19.96 -37.30
N VAL A 22 12.71 -19.46 -37.68
CA VAL A 22 13.53 -18.62 -36.79
C VAL A 22 12.79 -17.33 -36.39
N VAL A 23 12.15 -16.67 -37.35
CA VAL A 23 11.38 -15.45 -37.10
C VAL A 23 10.19 -15.72 -36.20
N ILE A 24 9.43 -16.80 -36.46
CA ILE A 24 8.31 -17.21 -35.60
C ILE A 24 8.81 -17.55 -34.18
N GLY A 25 9.92 -18.29 -34.06
CA GLY A 25 10.54 -18.59 -32.76
C GLY A 25 10.95 -17.34 -31.99
N LEU A 26 11.52 -16.36 -32.68
CA LEU A 26 11.89 -15.07 -32.08
C LEU A 26 10.66 -14.29 -31.60
N ILE A 27 9.60 -14.23 -32.41
CA ILE A 27 8.34 -13.56 -32.04
C ILE A 27 7.73 -14.24 -30.81
N LEU A 28 7.69 -15.59 -30.76
CA LEU A 28 7.19 -16.33 -29.62
C LEU A 28 8.04 -16.08 -28.37
N ALA A 29 9.36 -16.05 -28.51
CA ALA A 29 10.27 -15.74 -27.40
C ALA A 29 10.02 -14.32 -26.85
N ILE A 30 9.86 -13.33 -27.74
CA ILE A 30 9.53 -11.96 -27.33
C ILE A 30 8.16 -11.91 -26.63
N LEU A 31 7.15 -12.64 -27.12
CA LEU A 31 5.83 -12.71 -26.49
C LEU A 31 5.91 -13.35 -25.10
N VAL A 32 6.65 -14.46 -24.95
CA VAL A 32 6.85 -15.11 -23.65
C VAL A 32 7.58 -14.20 -22.68
N VAL A 33 8.67 -13.57 -23.10
CA VAL A 33 9.41 -12.60 -22.28
C VAL A 33 8.49 -11.44 -21.88
N ARG A 34 7.71 -10.90 -22.81
CA ARG A 34 6.78 -9.81 -22.53
C ARG A 34 5.70 -10.21 -21.52
N THR A 35 5.12 -11.42 -21.65
CA THR A 35 4.11 -11.92 -20.67
C THR A 35 4.71 -12.18 -19.31
N GLN A 36 5.95 -12.66 -19.22
CA GLN A 36 6.65 -12.86 -17.95
C GLN A 36 7.01 -11.53 -17.29
N LEU A 37 7.46 -10.55 -18.09
CA LEU A 37 7.75 -9.21 -17.61
C LEU A 37 6.48 -8.49 -17.13
N PHE A 38 5.34 -8.62 -17.84
CA PHE A 38 4.04 -8.11 -17.38
C PHE A 38 3.54 -8.81 -16.10
N ARG A 39 3.77 -10.10 -15.94
CA ARG A 39 3.48 -10.84 -14.70
C ARG A 39 4.43 -10.48 -13.55
N ALA A 40 5.66 -10.12 -13.86
CA ALA A 40 6.65 -9.66 -12.88
C ALA A 40 6.49 -8.18 -12.47
N GLY A 41 5.40 -7.51 -12.88
CA GLY A 41 5.07 -6.16 -12.40
C GLY A 41 5.92 -5.04 -13.00
N ILE A 42 6.32 -5.10 -14.28
CA ILE A 42 6.95 -3.96 -14.98
C ILE A 42 6.03 -2.73 -15.00
N SER A 43 4.72 -2.91 -14.80
CA SER A 43 3.81 -1.79 -14.56
C SER A 43 4.25 -0.91 -13.38
N THR A 44 5.00 -1.45 -12.44
CA THR A 44 5.58 -0.69 -11.30
C THR A 44 6.79 0.16 -11.70
N LEU A 45 7.42 -0.08 -12.85
CA LEU A 45 8.53 0.76 -13.33
C LEU A 45 8.08 2.15 -13.83
N PHE A 46 6.80 2.33 -14.09
CA PHE A 46 6.23 3.58 -14.63
C PHE A 46 5.08 4.16 -13.80
N ALA A 47 4.59 3.43 -12.79
CA ALA A 47 3.67 3.95 -11.81
C ALA A 47 4.46 4.34 -10.57
N PRO A 48 4.25 5.54 -9.98
CA PRO A 48 4.86 5.88 -8.69
C PRO A 48 4.46 4.80 -7.68
N GLY A 49 5.45 4.15 -7.09
CA GLY A 49 5.22 3.20 -6.00
C GLY A 49 4.58 3.92 -4.82
N ALA A 50 3.86 3.20 -3.97
CA ALA A 50 3.32 3.79 -2.75
C ALA A 50 4.41 4.51 -1.94
N GLY A 51 5.65 4.02 -2.01
CA GLY A 51 6.81 4.62 -1.37
C GLY A 51 7.21 6.01 -1.87
N GLU A 52 6.81 6.40 -3.10
CA GLU A 52 7.06 7.75 -3.63
C GLU A 52 6.06 8.77 -3.09
N LEU A 53 4.86 8.32 -2.70
CA LEU A 53 3.82 9.16 -2.12
C LEU A 53 3.97 9.33 -0.61
N ILE A 54 4.81 8.50 0.03
CA ILE A 54 5.08 8.54 1.46
C ILE A 54 6.19 9.55 1.74
N ASP A 55 5.90 10.56 2.56
CA ASP A 55 6.92 11.50 3.04
C ASP A 55 7.88 10.81 4.00
N ARG A 56 9.08 10.47 3.50
CA ARG A 56 10.12 9.76 4.28
C ARG A 56 10.68 10.58 5.44
N ASN A 57 10.52 11.88 5.42
CA ASN A 57 11.03 12.77 6.48
C ASN A 57 9.98 13.00 7.57
N GLY A 58 8.70 12.89 7.22
CA GLY A 58 7.57 13.08 8.11
C GLY A 58 7.11 11.81 8.81
N TYR A 59 6.05 11.95 9.58
CA TYR A 59 5.30 10.82 10.18
C TYR A 59 4.07 10.49 9.34
N GLN A 60 3.67 9.23 9.36
CA GLN A 60 2.46 8.77 8.70
C GLN A 60 1.47 8.24 9.73
N ALA A 61 0.18 8.39 9.43
CA ALA A 61 -0.90 7.62 10.03
C ALA A 61 -1.23 6.43 9.13
N VAL A 62 -1.20 5.23 9.69
CA VAL A 62 -1.50 3.97 9.01
C VAL A 62 -2.79 3.42 9.58
N PHE A 63 -3.82 3.38 8.76
CA PHE A 63 -5.15 2.87 9.11
C PHE A 63 -5.24 1.41 8.66
N LEU A 64 -5.52 0.52 9.61
CA LEU A 64 -5.67 -0.90 9.33
C LEU A 64 -7.13 -1.29 9.11
N VAL A 65 -7.34 -2.36 8.34
CA VAL A 65 -8.66 -2.94 8.06
C VAL A 65 -9.41 -3.27 9.36
N GLY A 66 -8.70 -3.66 10.43
CA GLY A 66 -9.25 -3.92 11.76
C GLY A 66 -9.65 -2.67 12.56
N GLY A 67 -9.58 -1.46 11.99
CA GLY A 67 -9.93 -0.18 12.64
C GLY A 67 -8.87 0.38 13.57
N GLN A 68 -7.70 -0.25 13.67
CA GLN A 68 -6.58 0.26 14.44
C GLN A 68 -5.82 1.31 13.63
N VAL A 69 -5.29 2.32 14.32
CA VAL A 69 -4.46 3.38 13.72
C VAL A 69 -3.13 3.43 14.43
N PHE A 70 -2.06 3.37 13.65
CA PHE A 70 -0.70 3.54 14.12
C PHE A 70 -0.05 4.76 13.48
N PHE A 71 0.83 5.42 14.21
CA PHE A 71 1.60 6.56 13.77
C PHE A 71 3.08 6.22 13.83
N GLY A 72 3.83 6.63 12.82
CA GLY A 72 5.26 6.33 12.76
C GLY A 72 5.88 6.76 11.44
N LYS A 73 7.11 6.34 11.22
CA LYS A 73 7.82 6.51 9.95
C LYS A 73 7.65 5.25 9.12
N LEU A 74 6.92 5.37 8.02
CA LEU A 74 6.57 4.25 7.15
C LEU A 74 7.57 4.10 6.02
N GLN A 75 8.00 2.86 5.75
CA GLN A 75 8.84 2.49 4.63
C GLN A 75 8.27 1.26 3.94
N GLU A 76 8.23 1.29 2.63
CA GLU A 76 7.85 0.15 1.81
C GLU A 76 8.97 -0.90 1.84
N GLN A 77 8.59 -2.17 2.06
CA GLN A 77 9.50 -3.32 2.07
C GLN A 77 9.07 -4.32 1.01
N GLY A 78 9.35 -3.99 -0.26
CA GLY A 78 8.85 -4.73 -1.41
C GLY A 78 7.32 -4.62 -1.54
N ASP A 79 6.73 -5.51 -2.34
CA ASP A 79 5.32 -5.41 -2.75
C ASP A 79 4.31 -5.87 -1.69
N LYS A 80 4.77 -6.49 -0.60
CA LYS A 80 3.88 -7.22 0.32
C LYS A 80 3.84 -6.67 1.73
N TYR A 81 4.85 -5.92 2.13
CA TYR A 81 5.00 -5.47 3.52
C TYR A 81 5.42 -4.01 3.61
N PHE A 82 5.01 -3.40 4.68
CA PHE A 82 5.51 -2.10 5.12
C PHE A 82 6.20 -2.24 6.48
N ALA A 83 7.26 -1.49 6.70
CA ALA A 83 7.94 -1.35 7.97
C ALA A 83 7.60 0.00 8.58
N LEU A 84 6.98 0.01 9.75
CA LEU A 84 6.64 1.22 10.51
C LEU A 84 7.59 1.33 11.69
N SER A 85 8.41 2.38 11.70
CA SER A 85 9.36 2.68 12.78
C SER A 85 8.86 3.80 13.67
N GLU A 86 9.44 3.92 14.86
CA GLU A 86 9.07 4.93 15.86
C GLU A 86 7.56 4.92 16.17
N VAL A 87 7.00 3.74 16.35
CA VAL A 87 5.54 3.49 16.38
C VAL A 87 4.90 4.07 17.62
N PHE A 88 3.79 4.79 17.38
CA PHE A 88 2.84 5.27 18.39
C PHE A 88 1.43 4.82 18.03
N TYR A 89 0.56 4.74 19.01
CA TYR A 89 -0.86 4.47 18.83
C TYR A 89 -1.71 5.23 19.84
N LEU A 90 -3.00 5.40 19.53
CA LEU A 90 -3.94 6.02 20.45
C LEU A 90 -4.53 4.96 21.39
N SER A 91 -4.49 5.26 22.67
CA SER A 91 -5.23 4.54 23.72
C SER A 91 -6.33 5.44 24.27
N VAL A 92 -7.51 4.88 24.45
CA VAL A 92 -8.64 5.58 25.07
C VAL A 92 -8.74 5.11 26.53
N ASN A 93 -8.62 6.05 27.45
CA ASN A 93 -8.84 5.82 28.86
C ASN A 93 -10.07 6.65 29.31
N GLU A 94 -11.01 6.05 30.01
CA GLU A 94 -12.24 6.72 30.45
C GLU A 94 -11.97 7.92 31.37
N GLN A 95 -10.85 7.92 32.10
CA GLN A 95 -10.48 8.96 33.06
C GLN A 95 -9.65 10.08 32.43
N THR A 96 -8.79 9.76 31.46
CA THR A 96 -7.80 10.71 30.87
C THR A 96 -8.06 11.01 29.42
N GLY A 97 -9.07 10.38 28.80
CA GLY A 97 -9.40 10.57 27.39
C GLY A 97 -8.44 9.81 26.47
N GLN A 98 -8.22 10.35 25.27
CA GLN A 98 -7.28 9.78 24.29
C GLN A 98 -5.84 10.15 24.63
N GLN A 99 -4.98 9.16 24.67
CA GLN A 99 -3.55 9.33 24.91
C GLN A 99 -2.73 8.70 23.79
N LEU A 100 -1.65 9.36 23.41
CA LEU A 100 -0.68 8.83 22.47
C LEU A 100 0.35 8.00 23.22
N ILE A 101 0.42 6.71 22.91
CA ILE A 101 1.30 5.73 23.54
C ILE A 101 2.44 5.37 22.62
N LYS A 102 3.69 5.42 23.11
CA LYS A 102 4.86 4.89 22.38
C LYS A 102 4.84 3.36 22.45
N ARG A 103 4.86 2.68 21.30
CA ARG A 103 4.99 1.22 21.26
C ARG A 103 6.39 0.80 21.74
N GLY A 104 6.47 -0.31 22.46
CA GLY A 104 7.71 -0.90 22.95
C GLY A 104 7.72 -1.17 24.46
N THR A 105 6.73 -0.65 25.20
CA THR A 105 6.58 -0.85 26.66
C THR A 105 5.57 -1.92 27.02
N GLU A 106 4.95 -2.56 26.02
CA GLU A 106 3.98 -3.63 26.20
C GLU A 106 4.65 -4.88 26.81
N LEU A 107 3.84 -5.73 27.45
CA LEU A 107 4.33 -6.94 28.14
C LEU A 107 5.18 -7.85 27.26
N HIS A 108 4.89 -7.93 25.95
CA HIS A 108 5.63 -8.75 24.99
C HIS A 108 6.88 -8.05 24.41
N ALA A 109 7.19 -6.82 24.86
CA ALA A 109 8.37 -6.02 24.52
C ALA A 109 8.69 -6.02 23.01
N PRO A 110 7.79 -5.50 22.17
CA PRO A 110 7.96 -5.56 20.71
C PRO A 110 9.12 -4.66 20.25
N LYS A 111 9.88 -5.14 19.26
CA LYS A 111 10.98 -4.37 18.64
C LYS A 111 10.47 -3.51 17.48
N ASP A 112 11.17 -2.40 17.20
CA ASP A 112 11.06 -1.66 15.96
C ASP A 112 11.89 -2.37 14.85
N PRO A 113 11.42 -2.31 13.58
CA PRO A 113 10.14 -1.77 13.14
C PRO A 113 8.98 -2.76 13.32
N MET A 114 7.76 -2.27 13.32
CA MET A 114 6.55 -3.08 13.19
C MET A 114 6.36 -3.42 11.71
N ILE A 115 6.21 -4.71 11.40
CA ILE A 115 5.99 -5.19 10.03
C ILE A 115 4.50 -5.36 9.79
N ILE A 116 3.97 -4.69 8.77
CA ILE A 116 2.54 -4.68 8.44
C ILE A 116 2.37 -5.25 7.04
N PRO A 117 1.58 -6.32 6.86
CA PRO A 117 1.21 -6.78 5.52
C PRO A 117 0.46 -5.68 4.76
N ALA A 118 0.78 -5.46 3.48
CA ALA A 118 0.12 -4.45 2.67
C ALA A 118 -1.41 -4.66 2.59
N ALA A 119 -1.86 -5.93 2.62
CA ALA A 119 -3.28 -6.29 2.60
C ALA A 119 -4.06 -5.84 3.86
N GLU A 120 -3.37 -5.56 4.97
CA GLU A 120 -3.99 -5.10 6.22
C GLU A 120 -4.10 -3.57 6.28
N ILE A 121 -3.52 -2.84 5.33
CA ILE A 121 -3.57 -1.39 5.28
C ILE A 121 -4.79 -0.95 4.48
N LEU A 122 -5.67 -0.19 5.12
CA LEU A 122 -6.83 0.41 4.48
C LEU A 122 -6.44 1.66 3.70
N PHE A 123 -5.72 2.58 4.34
CA PHE A 123 -5.11 3.75 3.73
C PHE A 123 -3.99 4.32 4.60
N ILE A 124 -3.18 5.21 4.01
CA ILE A 124 -2.05 5.87 4.66
C ILE A 124 -2.22 7.38 4.46
N GLU A 125 -1.92 8.16 5.49
CA GLU A 125 -1.90 9.62 5.43
C GLU A 125 -0.54 10.14 5.88
N ASN A 126 0.07 11.05 5.11
CA ASN A 126 1.21 11.82 5.58
C ASN A 126 0.73 12.87 6.59
N LEU A 127 1.34 12.91 7.76
CA LEU A 127 0.99 13.89 8.78
C LEU A 127 1.67 15.22 8.49
N ARG A 128 0.93 16.30 8.73
CA ARG A 128 1.51 17.65 8.74
C ARG A 128 2.42 17.81 9.96
N ASP A 129 3.53 18.49 9.78
CA ASP A 129 4.48 18.76 10.86
C ASP A 129 3.89 19.60 12.00
N ASP A 130 2.96 20.51 11.69
CA ASP A 130 2.25 21.32 12.66
C ASP A 130 1.03 20.63 13.29
N GLY A 131 0.73 19.40 12.86
CA GLY A 131 -0.37 18.58 13.39
C GLY A 131 -0.14 18.17 14.85
N SER A 132 -1.24 17.97 15.58
CA SER A 132 -1.21 17.62 17.03
C SER A 132 -0.43 16.32 17.29
N VAL A 133 -0.61 15.28 16.48
CA VAL A 133 0.09 14.00 16.62
C VAL A 133 1.60 14.17 16.39
N ALA A 134 1.99 14.82 15.28
CA ALA A 134 3.40 15.04 14.96
C ALA A 134 4.08 15.92 16.04
N THR A 135 3.36 16.91 16.56
CA THR A 135 3.84 17.77 17.65
C THR A 135 4.01 16.96 18.94
N ALA A 136 3.04 16.14 19.32
CA ALA A 136 3.13 15.28 20.51
C ALA A 136 4.30 14.28 20.41
N ILE A 137 4.54 13.68 19.24
CA ILE A 137 5.68 12.79 19.01
C ILE A 137 7.00 13.55 19.19
N ARG A 138 7.12 14.77 18.65
CA ARG A 138 8.33 15.59 18.82
C ARG A 138 8.58 15.95 20.29
N GLN A 139 7.55 16.37 21.02
CA GLN A 139 7.64 16.69 22.45
C GLN A 139 8.05 15.46 23.27
N PHE A 140 7.50 14.29 22.97
CA PHE A 140 7.93 13.03 23.58
C PHE A 140 9.41 12.76 23.31
N LYS A 141 9.88 12.89 22.07
CA LYS A 141 11.29 12.69 21.71
C LYS A 141 12.23 13.72 22.38
N ALA A 142 11.73 14.92 22.62
CA ALA A 142 12.46 15.96 23.36
C ALA A 142 12.45 15.72 24.88
N GLY A 143 11.79 14.67 25.39
CA GLY A 143 11.66 14.39 26.82
C GLY A 143 10.78 15.38 27.57
N GLN A 144 9.98 16.17 26.85
CA GLN A 144 9.12 17.21 27.43
C GLN A 144 7.82 16.64 28.01
N ILE A 145 7.36 15.50 27.47
CA ILE A 145 6.19 14.77 27.97
C ILE A 145 6.47 13.26 27.99
N PRO A 146 6.03 12.53 29.04
CA PRO A 146 5.99 11.07 28.99
C PRO A 146 5.04 10.57 27.91
N ALA A 147 5.33 9.42 27.30
CA ALA A 147 4.48 8.84 26.25
C ALA A 147 3.02 8.62 26.67
N ALA A 148 2.77 8.40 27.97
CA ALA A 148 1.44 8.21 28.54
C ALA A 148 0.69 9.52 28.87
N THR A 149 1.33 10.68 28.68
CA THR A 149 0.78 11.98 29.10
C THR A 149 0.71 12.96 27.91
N ALA A 150 0.62 12.45 26.68
CA ALA A 150 0.35 13.30 25.54
C ALA A 150 -0.99 14.06 25.74
N PRO A 151 -1.07 15.36 25.40
CA PRO A 151 -2.31 16.10 25.54
C PRO A 151 -3.44 15.41 24.78
N PRO A 152 -4.68 15.46 25.26
CA PRO A 152 -5.81 14.84 24.60
C PRO A 152 -5.88 15.35 23.15
N ILE A 153 -5.73 14.43 22.21
CA ILE A 153 -5.89 14.76 20.79
C ILE A 153 -7.39 14.86 20.56
N THR A 154 -7.89 16.06 20.38
CA THR A 154 -9.28 16.27 19.98
C THR A 154 -9.45 15.66 18.59
N ALA A 155 -9.97 14.43 18.54
CA ALA A 155 -10.33 13.81 17.28
C ALA A 155 -11.41 14.68 16.62
N ALA A 156 -11.23 14.99 15.34
CA ALA A 156 -12.35 15.47 14.53
C ALA A 156 -13.50 14.46 14.68
N PRO A 157 -14.75 14.91 14.80
CA PRO A 157 -15.87 14.00 15.03
C PRO A 157 -15.91 12.98 13.90
N ALA A 158 -15.79 11.70 14.27
CA ALA A 158 -15.97 10.59 13.35
C ALA A 158 -17.36 10.77 12.69
N ALA A 159 -17.40 10.82 11.38
CA ALA A 159 -18.66 10.88 10.64
C ALA A 159 -19.54 9.72 11.10
N THR A 160 -20.60 10.02 11.81
CA THR A 160 -21.60 9.04 12.27
C THR A 160 -22.18 8.37 11.02
N PRO A 161 -22.14 7.05 10.87
CA PRO A 161 -22.81 6.40 9.77
C PRO A 161 -24.31 6.71 9.87
N THR A 162 -24.82 7.44 8.89
CA THR A 162 -26.25 7.75 8.77
C THR A 162 -27.01 6.43 8.74
N ALA A 163 -27.79 6.18 9.78
CA ALA A 163 -28.64 5.03 9.87
C ALA A 163 -29.65 5.06 8.71
N LYS A 164 -29.64 4.00 7.93
CA LYS A 164 -30.63 3.74 6.87
C LYS A 164 -32.03 3.78 7.48
N PRO A 165 -32.99 4.56 6.92
CA PRO A 165 -34.35 4.57 7.47
C PRO A 165 -34.97 3.17 7.36
N SER A 166 -35.36 2.64 8.48
CA SER A 166 -36.12 1.39 8.58
C SER A 166 -37.49 1.62 7.95
N GLY A 167 -37.75 0.88 6.86
CA GLY A 167 -39.05 0.91 6.15
C GLY A 167 -40.18 0.50 7.09
N ALA A 168 -41.18 1.34 7.15
CA ALA A 168 -42.46 1.06 7.84
C ALA A 168 -43.14 -0.15 7.21
N SER A 169 -43.49 -1.13 8.04
CA SER A 169 -44.34 -2.27 7.71
C SER A 169 -45.80 -1.77 7.64
N PRO A 170 -46.60 -2.11 6.61
CA PRO A 170 -48.01 -1.78 6.61
C PRO A 170 -48.78 -2.74 7.52
N SER A 171 -49.58 -2.17 8.43
CA SER A 171 -50.55 -2.90 9.24
C SER A 171 -51.68 -3.46 8.36
N PRO A 172 -52.18 -4.67 8.64
CA PRO A 172 -53.39 -5.19 7.95
C PRO A 172 -54.63 -4.56 8.52
N THR A 173 -55.44 -3.97 7.64
CA THR A 173 -56.80 -3.52 7.92
C THR A 173 -57.74 -4.72 7.87
N ARG A 174 -58.58 -4.80 8.82
CA ARG A 174 -59.69 -5.75 8.96
C ARG A 174 -60.90 -5.22 8.19
#